data_206b57db3ba27ed40c218d729d6fbd62
#
_entry.id   206b57db3ba27ed40c218d729d6fbd62
#
_cell.length_a   1.000
_cell.length_b   1.000
_cell.length_c   1.000
_cell.angle_alpha   90.00
_cell.angle_beta   90.00
_cell.angle_gamma   90.00
#
_symmetry.space_group_name_H-M   'P 1'
#
loop_
_entity.id
_entity.type
_entity.pdbx_description
1 polymer ?
#
loop_
_entity_poly.entity_id
_entity_poly.type
_entity_poly.pdbx_seq_one_letter_code
_entity_poly.pdbx_strand_id
1 'polypeptide(L)'
;MKQLTAFLFIFHLCSIPIFGQTVLLSEDFALGTLPVGWSQSTNATDGGWLLGTNTSLQSTYWSISSHGNFIATNDDACDCDKSEDYLITPSLDLTGMSSVALQFQNYFNGGTLFGGTEVATVEYSLDNGTTWTILQTIVGVDNDQWDAQSISLNSLAGNSNVMIGFHYFDDFNWLFGWAIDDVKVIEVTGMDLAVSSLTVPSTQSTGSTNPITGVVTNIGLETIQSFDLSWTIGGSVYTNNISGLSIPSLGTFNFSHTDQMQITNSGAYILDVSISNVNGQPIDSNATNDILSMNLIAVEYGTIVSGAFSRDYIYYHASTAAANCPLVMVFHGYGGNAENIMNYSQFNTLAEEFGFAVCYPQGTEDFNNNNFWNVGYDFQPGETVNDVVFVDELIDLLSAQNSLSNEEIFATGMSNGGDFSYLLACASSETFKAIAPVAGMMLQHIIDTCNQVSEVSILEIHGTNDNVTPMNGDPMNNDGWGAYPSIPNTIDYWVNLYGLTSLASSNFPNIDPTDGSTVSSDKYTENTSCTQVWLYTVDGGGHDWPGASGNMDLSASRQAWLFFEQLCVNPVGIVEVNSNIERQLLRITDLIGRETEFEKGVILIYQYSDGSVEKKVVLD
;
A
#
# COMPACT_ATOMS: atom_id res chain seq x y z
N MET A 1 14.94 43.86 53.63
CA MET A 1 16.04 43.92 52.67
C MET A 1 16.62 42.52 52.58
N LYS A 2 16.23 41.73 51.61
CA LYS A 2 16.85 40.45 51.27
C LYS A 2 17.44 40.64 49.87
N GLN A 3 18.77 40.59 49.81
CA GLN A 3 19.51 40.64 48.53
C GLN A 3 19.26 39.38 47.73
N LEU A 4 18.79 39.52 46.51
CA LEU A 4 18.64 38.47 45.51
C LEU A 4 19.96 38.44 44.73
N THR A 5 20.76 37.40 44.93
CA THR A 5 21.98 37.17 44.17
C THR A 5 21.59 36.42 42.89
N ALA A 6 21.62 37.11 41.76
CA ALA A 6 21.43 36.50 40.45
C ALA A 6 22.71 35.75 40.06
N PHE A 7 22.61 34.43 39.92
CA PHE A 7 23.64 33.60 39.27
C PHE A 7 23.44 33.66 37.74
N LEU A 8 24.36 34.33 37.09
CA LEU A 8 24.47 34.38 35.63
C LEU A 8 25.11 33.08 35.16
N PHE A 9 24.33 32.12 34.67
CA PHE A 9 24.85 30.97 33.95
C PHE A 9 25.27 31.41 32.54
N ILE A 10 26.55 31.54 32.32
CA ILE A 10 27.12 31.70 30.97
C ILE A 10 27.11 30.31 30.33
N PHE A 11 26.11 30.04 29.47
CA PHE A 11 26.16 28.93 28.54
C PHE A 11 27.29 29.24 27.53
N HIS A 12 28.40 28.54 27.66
CA HIS A 12 29.34 28.39 26.55
C HIS A 12 28.61 27.52 25.50
N LEU A 13 28.05 28.15 24.48
CA LEU A 13 27.72 27.49 23.23
C LEU A 13 29.04 27.03 22.61
N CYS A 14 29.43 25.80 22.90
CA CYS A 14 30.40 25.10 22.09
C CYS A 14 29.74 24.92 20.72
N SER A 15 30.12 25.76 19.76
CA SER A 15 29.75 25.55 18.36
C SER A 15 30.47 24.29 17.89
N ILE A 16 29.80 23.15 18.01
CA ILE A 16 30.19 21.93 17.30
C ILE A 16 30.00 22.30 15.81
N PRO A 17 31.06 22.25 14.99
CA PRO A 17 30.89 22.43 13.57
C PRO A 17 29.97 21.31 13.10
N ILE A 18 28.79 21.68 12.63
CA ILE A 18 27.92 20.79 11.83
C ILE A 18 28.69 20.62 10.53
N PHE A 19 29.43 19.53 10.41
CA PHE A 19 29.98 19.08 9.13
C PHE A 19 28.82 18.52 8.33
N GLY A 20 28.11 19.39 7.63
CA GLY A 20 27.14 18.95 6.62
C GLY A 20 27.91 18.28 5.48
N GLN A 21 27.46 17.13 5.01
CA GLN A 21 27.94 16.53 3.77
C GLN A 21 27.90 17.55 2.64
N THR A 22 28.97 17.64 1.82
CA THR A 22 28.93 18.44 0.61
C THR A 22 28.14 17.69 -0.45
N VAL A 23 26.94 18.17 -0.77
CA VAL A 23 26.10 17.63 -1.83
C VAL A 23 26.50 18.25 -3.17
N LEU A 24 26.94 17.43 -4.11
CA LEU A 24 27.38 17.83 -5.45
C LEU A 24 26.24 17.79 -6.45
N LEU A 25 25.35 16.81 -6.29
CA LEU A 25 24.14 16.64 -7.09
C LEU A 25 23.03 16.12 -6.15
N SER A 26 21.82 16.64 -6.31
CA SER A 26 20.63 16.09 -5.67
C SER A 26 19.43 16.30 -6.58
N GLU A 27 18.70 15.23 -6.87
CA GLU A 27 17.54 15.23 -7.73
C GLU A 27 16.50 14.22 -7.20
N ASP A 28 15.28 14.69 -6.94
CA ASP A 28 14.14 13.92 -6.45
C ASP A 28 13.02 13.76 -7.49
N PHE A 29 13.25 14.20 -8.71
CA PHE A 29 12.33 14.18 -9.85
C PHE A 29 10.91 14.74 -9.58
N ALA A 30 10.71 15.42 -8.46
CA ALA A 30 9.39 15.90 -7.99
C ALA A 30 8.68 16.83 -8.99
N LEU A 31 9.42 17.51 -9.86
CA LEU A 31 8.86 18.47 -10.83
C LEU A 31 8.19 17.80 -12.04
N GLY A 32 8.34 16.49 -12.24
CA GLY A 32 7.75 15.75 -13.36
C GLY A 32 8.27 16.17 -14.75
N THR A 33 9.42 16.85 -14.81
CA THR A 33 10.12 17.21 -16.05
C THR A 33 11.60 16.89 -15.90
N LEU A 34 12.26 16.49 -17.00
CA LEU A 34 13.70 16.17 -16.95
C LEU A 34 14.49 17.38 -16.40
N PRO A 35 15.28 17.19 -15.32
CA PRO A 35 15.93 18.31 -14.65
C PRO A 35 16.98 19.00 -15.51
N VAL A 36 17.29 20.26 -15.19
CA VAL A 36 18.27 21.05 -15.95
C VAL A 36 19.66 20.40 -15.89
N GLY A 37 20.25 20.17 -17.05
CA GLY A 37 21.56 19.56 -17.20
C GLY A 37 21.54 18.04 -17.30
N TRP A 38 20.45 17.38 -16.95
CA TRP A 38 20.23 15.97 -17.25
C TRP A 38 19.93 15.77 -18.72
N SER A 39 20.29 14.61 -19.23
CA SER A 39 19.99 14.22 -20.61
C SER A 39 19.69 12.72 -20.68
N GLN A 40 19.13 12.28 -21.80
CA GLN A 40 18.93 10.88 -22.07
C GLN A 40 19.29 10.52 -23.51
N SER A 41 19.64 9.26 -23.73
CA SER A 41 19.85 8.65 -25.04
C SER A 41 19.04 7.36 -25.10
N THR A 42 18.32 7.13 -26.20
CA THR A 42 17.43 5.99 -26.34
C THR A 42 17.21 5.64 -27.81
N ASN A 43 16.97 4.34 -28.08
CA ASN A 43 16.42 3.86 -29.34
C ASN A 43 14.90 3.62 -29.24
N ALA A 44 14.35 3.68 -28.03
CA ALA A 44 12.95 3.41 -27.77
C ALA A 44 12.01 4.43 -28.39
N THR A 45 10.85 3.98 -28.88
CA THR A 45 9.87 4.82 -29.57
C THR A 45 9.00 5.65 -28.62
N ASP A 46 8.97 5.28 -27.34
CA ASP A 46 8.25 6.00 -26.27
C ASP A 46 9.04 7.21 -25.71
N GLY A 47 10.33 7.30 -26.00
CA GLY A 47 11.23 8.36 -25.52
C GLY A 47 12.17 7.93 -24.40
N GLY A 48 12.22 6.65 -24.04
CA GLY A 48 13.19 6.09 -23.09
C GLY A 48 12.78 6.25 -21.65
N TRP A 49 13.53 7.01 -20.86
CA TRP A 49 13.23 7.31 -19.47
C TRP A 49 12.12 8.34 -19.33
N LEU A 50 11.02 7.98 -18.68
CA LEU A 50 9.82 8.80 -18.50
C LEU A 50 9.66 9.20 -17.04
N LEU A 51 9.08 10.38 -16.82
CA LEU A 51 8.82 10.95 -15.48
C LEU A 51 7.34 10.81 -15.13
N GLY A 52 7.06 10.41 -13.90
CA GLY A 52 5.69 10.28 -13.43
C GLY A 52 5.60 9.62 -12.05
N THR A 53 4.43 9.14 -11.73
CA THR A 53 4.14 8.37 -10.52
C THR A 53 4.00 6.88 -10.86
N ASN A 54 3.88 6.04 -9.85
CA ASN A 54 3.60 4.61 -10.04
C ASN A 54 2.38 4.39 -10.95
N THR A 55 1.29 5.14 -10.79
CA THR A 55 0.07 5.00 -11.60
C THR A 55 0.25 5.31 -13.07
N SER A 56 1.21 6.18 -13.43
CA SER A 56 1.49 6.56 -14.82
C SER A 56 2.65 5.80 -15.46
N LEU A 57 3.51 5.17 -14.67
CA LEU A 57 4.73 4.51 -15.14
C LEU A 57 4.73 2.99 -14.98
N GLN A 58 3.80 2.42 -14.22
CA GLN A 58 3.61 0.97 -14.15
C GLN A 58 2.93 0.43 -15.42
N SER A 59 2.92 -0.88 -15.59
CA SER A 59 2.30 -1.57 -16.72
C SER A 59 1.59 -2.84 -16.26
N THR A 60 1.07 -3.63 -17.21
CA THR A 60 0.26 -4.82 -16.90
C THR A 60 1.03 -5.87 -16.10
N TYR A 61 2.32 -6.05 -16.39
CA TYR A 61 3.15 -7.10 -15.76
C TYR A 61 4.28 -6.52 -14.90
N TRP A 62 4.48 -5.21 -14.89
CA TRP A 62 5.44 -4.54 -14.04
C TRP A 62 4.76 -3.49 -13.16
N SER A 63 4.42 -3.91 -11.95
CA SER A 63 3.90 -3.02 -10.91
C SER A 63 5.05 -2.29 -10.22
N ILE A 64 4.91 -1.00 -9.98
CA ILE A 64 5.90 -0.18 -9.27
C ILE A 64 5.28 0.35 -8.00
N SER A 65 5.90 0.09 -6.85
CA SER A 65 5.45 0.62 -5.56
C SER A 65 5.53 2.15 -5.52
N SER A 66 4.58 2.80 -4.86
CA SER A 66 4.50 4.26 -4.79
C SER A 66 5.74 4.87 -4.13
N HIS A 67 6.33 5.89 -4.77
CA HIS A 67 7.49 6.66 -4.27
C HIS A 67 7.42 8.15 -4.65
N GLY A 68 6.23 8.70 -4.83
CA GLY A 68 6.05 10.06 -5.33
C GLY A 68 6.18 10.14 -6.86
N ASN A 69 6.77 11.22 -7.36
CA ASN A 69 7.22 11.30 -8.75
C ASN A 69 8.64 10.74 -8.83
N PHE A 70 8.90 9.90 -9.79
CA PHE A 70 10.20 9.30 -10.07
C PHE A 70 10.45 9.21 -11.58
N ILE A 71 11.58 8.65 -12.01
CA ILE A 71 11.87 8.41 -13.41
C ILE A 71 12.07 6.91 -13.67
N ALA A 72 11.47 6.41 -14.76
CA ALA A 72 11.55 4.99 -15.13
C ALA A 72 11.67 4.79 -16.63
N THR A 73 12.35 3.72 -17.03
CA THR A 73 12.23 3.11 -18.35
C THR A 73 11.43 1.82 -18.19
N ASN A 74 10.32 1.71 -18.93
CA ASN A 74 9.36 0.60 -18.81
C ASN A 74 9.23 -0.13 -20.15
N ASP A 75 9.86 -1.29 -20.24
CA ASP A 75 9.85 -2.11 -21.45
C ASP A 75 8.51 -2.85 -21.62
N ASP A 76 7.91 -3.30 -20.51
CA ASP A 76 6.59 -3.96 -20.55
C ASP A 76 5.49 -3.05 -21.12
N ALA A 77 5.54 -1.75 -20.85
CA ALA A 77 4.56 -0.80 -21.40
C ALA A 77 4.80 -0.48 -22.88
N CYS A 78 6.06 -0.44 -23.32
CA CYS A 78 6.42 -0.04 -24.68
C CYS A 78 6.46 -1.18 -25.67
N ASP A 79 6.94 -2.36 -25.28
CA ASP A 79 7.32 -3.46 -26.19
C ASP A 79 8.19 -2.92 -27.37
N CYS A 80 9.21 -2.12 -27.02
CA CYS A 80 10.10 -1.44 -27.96
C CYS A 80 11.56 -1.53 -27.53
N ASP A 81 12.51 -1.33 -28.45
CA ASP A 81 13.95 -1.49 -28.23
C ASP A 81 14.48 -0.52 -27.17
N LYS A 82 14.69 -1.02 -25.96
CA LYS A 82 15.26 -0.28 -24.82
C LYS A 82 16.71 -0.66 -24.53
N SER A 83 17.37 -1.33 -25.47
CA SER A 83 18.76 -1.79 -25.32
C SER A 83 19.80 -0.66 -25.13
N GLU A 84 19.44 0.59 -25.39
CA GLU A 84 20.31 1.77 -25.29
C GLU A 84 19.67 2.88 -24.46
N ASP A 85 18.84 2.55 -23.48
CA ASP A 85 18.17 3.53 -22.63
C ASP A 85 19.11 4.05 -21.55
N TYR A 86 19.72 5.20 -21.81
CA TYR A 86 20.56 5.94 -20.86
C TYR A 86 19.84 7.14 -20.25
N LEU A 87 19.88 7.27 -18.94
CA LEU A 87 19.65 8.51 -18.21
C LEU A 87 20.99 9.05 -17.72
N ILE A 88 21.32 10.30 -18.03
CA ILE A 88 22.67 10.85 -17.88
C ILE A 88 22.62 12.10 -17.01
N THR A 89 23.45 12.12 -15.95
CA THR A 89 23.59 13.26 -15.05
C THR A 89 24.25 14.47 -15.72
N PRO A 90 24.11 15.67 -15.16
CA PRO A 90 25.03 16.77 -15.45
C PRO A 90 26.48 16.36 -15.21
N SER A 91 27.43 17.04 -15.87
CA SER A 91 28.85 16.85 -15.59
C SER A 91 29.20 17.30 -14.15
N LEU A 92 29.91 16.46 -13.43
CA LEU A 92 30.36 16.67 -12.06
C LEU A 92 31.84 17.01 -12.02
N ASP A 93 32.21 17.99 -11.20
CA ASP A 93 33.60 18.30 -10.89
C ASP A 93 33.97 17.66 -9.55
N LEU A 94 34.77 16.60 -9.59
CA LEU A 94 35.28 15.88 -8.44
C LEU A 94 36.74 16.26 -8.07
N THR A 95 37.23 17.43 -8.58
CA THR A 95 38.57 17.92 -8.35
C THR A 95 38.77 18.22 -6.85
N GLY A 96 39.83 17.71 -6.29
CA GLY A 96 40.18 17.93 -4.87
C GLY A 96 39.42 17.04 -3.88
N MET A 97 38.51 16.23 -4.35
CA MET A 97 37.83 15.26 -3.51
C MET A 97 38.62 13.96 -3.38
N SER A 98 38.48 13.28 -2.26
CA SER A 98 39.15 12.00 -2.01
C SER A 98 38.18 10.84 -1.85
N SER A 99 36.95 11.13 -1.49
CA SER A 99 35.89 10.13 -1.35
C SER A 99 34.57 10.74 -1.80
N VAL A 100 33.90 10.07 -2.73
CA VAL A 100 32.61 10.50 -3.31
C VAL A 100 31.73 9.28 -3.46
N ALA A 101 30.45 9.41 -3.12
CA ALA A 101 29.44 8.38 -3.29
C ALA A 101 28.30 8.88 -4.17
N LEU A 102 27.78 7.98 -5.03
CA LEU A 102 26.48 8.07 -5.67
C LEU A 102 25.48 7.29 -4.82
N GLN A 103 24.39 7.93 -4.46
CA GLN A 103 23.27 7.31 -3.76
C GLN A 103 21.99 7.52 -4.55
N PHE A 104 21.09 6.54 -4.56
CA PHE A 104 19.76 6.65 -5.19
C PHE A 104 18.82 5.56 -4.68
N GLN A 105 17.52 5.80 -4.81
CA GLN A 105 16.49 4.78 -4.66
C GLN A 105 16.37 4.01 -5.96
N ASN A 106 16.26 2.69 -5.87
CA ASN A 106 16.27 1.73 -6.96
C ASN A 106 15.02 0.86 -6.91
N TYR A 107 14.39 0.68 -8.05
CA TYR A 107 13.34 -0.31 -8.25
C TYR A 107 13.63 -1.11 -9.50
N PHE A 108 14.23 -2.28 -9.31
CA PHE A 108 14.66 -3.15 -10.40
C PHE A 108 14.44 -4.61 -9.98
N ASN A 109 13.46 -5.27 -10.59
CA ASN A 109 13.19 -6.67 -10.31
C ASN A 109 14.32 -7.55 -10.84
N GLY A 110 14.79 -7.28 -12.03
CA GLY A 110 15.78 -8.11 -12.72
C GLY A 110 15.21 -9.48 -13.05
N GLY A 111 15.76 -10.12 -14.02
CA GLY A 111 15.30 -11.48 -14.31
C GLY A 111 15.58 -11.93 -15.72
N THR A 112 15.15 -13.18 -16.00
CA THR A 112 15.19 -13.78 -17.34
C THR A 112 13.77 -14.20 -17.70
N LEU A 113 13.23 -13.59 -18.74
CA LEU A 113 11.90 -13.88 -19.28
C LEU A 113 12.00 -14.09 -20.79
N PHE A 114 11.24 -15.03 -21.35
CA PHE A 114 11.17 -15.32 -22.79
C PHE A 114 12.53 -15.57 -23.46
N GLY A 115 13.58 -15.86 -22.66
CA GLY A 115 14.95 -16.10 -23.16
C GLY A 115 15.86 -14.87 -23.17
N GLY A 116 15.35 -13.69 -22.81
CA GLY A 116 16.13 -12.47 -22.57
C GLY A 116 16.42 -12.27 -21.09
N THR A 117 17.47 -11.51 -20.80
CA THR A 117 17.85 -11.14 -19.43
C THR A 117 18.04 -9.64 -19.37
N GLU A 118 17.19 -8.95 -18.58
CA GLU A 118 17.35 -7.51 -18.39
C GLU A 118 18.58 -7.18 -17.55
N VAL A 119 19.25 -6.10 -17.91
CA VAL A 119 20.45 -5.63 -17.24
C VAL A 119 20.33 -4.16 -16.94
N ALA A 120 20.58 -3.78 -15.70
CA ALA A 120 20.72 -2.40 -15.27
C ALA A 120 22.15 -2.13 -14.82
N THR A 121 22.80 -1.10 -15.38
CA THR A 121 24.17 -0.72 -15.01
C THR A 121 24.25 0.75 -14.67
N VAL A 122 25.07 1.07 -13.67
CA VAL A 122 25.58 2.43 -13.47
C VAL A 122 26.95 2.52 -14.13
N GLU A 123 27.09 3.50 -14.99
CA GLU A 123 28.28 3.70 -15.83
C GLU A 123 28.81 5.12 -15.64
N TYR A 124 30.04 5.37 -16.06
CA TYR A 124 30.62 6.71 -16.07
C TYR A 124 31.29 7.04 -17.39
N SER A 125 31.33 8.33 -17.69
CA SER A 125 32.08 8.89 -18.82
C SER A 125 32.99 10.03 -18.32
N LEU A 126 34.21 10.11 -18.88
CA LEU A 126 35.18 11.21 -18.66
C LEU A 126 35.38 12.06 -19.92
N ASP A 127 34.66 11.75 -21.01
CA ASP A 127 34.79 12.37 -22.33
C ASP A 127 33.46 12.93 -22.86
N ASN A 128 32.63 13.47 -21.96
CA ASN A 128 31.33 14.07 -22.26
C ASN A 128 30.33 13.09 -22.90
N GLY A 129 30.28 11.85 -22.41
CA GLY A 129 29.33 10.85 -22.86
C GLY A 129 29.70 10.16 -24.20
N THR A 130 30.96 10.33 -24.67
CA THR A 130 31.40 9.69 -25.91
C THR A 130 31.69 8.21 -25.68
N THR A 131 32.29 7.87 -24.55
CA THR A 131 32.52 6.48 -24.14
C THR A 131 32.05 6.27 -22.70
N TRP A 132 31.53 5.06 -22.44
CA TRP A 132 30.99 4.68 -21.14
C TRP A 132 31.77 3.48 -20.58
N THR A 133 31.94 3.47 -19.27
CA THR A 133 32.58 2.37 -18.53
C THR A 133 31.69 1.96 -17.38
N ILE A 134 31.39 0.66 -17.28
CA ILE A 134 30.56 0.12 -16.21
C ILE A 134 31.26 0.35 -14.87
N LEU A 135 30.56 0.99 -13.95
CA LEU A 135 30.95 1.17 -12.56
C LEU A 135 30.38 0.06 -11.68
N GLN A 136 29.09 -0.25 -11.88
CA GLN A 136 28.40 -1.31 -11.16
C GLN A 136 27.24 -1.86 -12.00
N THR A 137 27.03 -3.18 -11.94
CA THR A 137 25.80 -3.82 -12.38
C THR A 137 24.86 -3.92 -11.19
N ILE A 138 23.63 -3.46 -11.36
CA ILE A 138 22.57 -3.53 -10.34
C ILE A 138 22.04 -4.96 -10.30
N VAL A 139 21.92 -5.51 -9.11
CA VAL A 139 21.31 -6.82 -8.87
C VAL A 139 19.83 -6.62 -8.64
N GLY A 140 18.99 -7.23 -9.49
CA GLY A 140 17.54 -7.16 -9.33
C GLY A 140 17.07 -7.91 -8.07
N VAL A 141 16.05 -7.36 -7.44
CA VAL A 141 15.37 -7.95 -6.27
C VAL A 141 13.87 -7.99 -6.55
N ASP A 142 13.36 -9.21 -6.70
CA ASP A 142 11.93 -9.45 -6.95
C ASP A 142 11.17 -9.43 -5.62
N ASN A 143 10.93 -8.22 -5.10
CA ASN A 143 10.23 -8.02 -3.82
C ASN A 143 9.23 -6.86 -3.83
N ASP A 144 9.00 -6.25 -5.00
CA ASP A 144 8.09 -5.11 -5.22
C ASP A 144 8.35 -3.91 -4.26
N GLN A 145 9.61 -3.67 -3.91
CA GLN A 145 10.01 -2.59 -3.00
C GLN A 145 11.17 -1.79 -3.57
N TRP A 146 11.18 -0.50 -3.24
CA TRP A 146 12.34 0.36 -3.46
C TRP A 146 13.47 -0.01 -2.50
N ASP A 147 14.69 -0.03 -3.01
CA ASP A 147 15.90 -0.26 -2.22
C ASP A 147 16.93 0.86 -2.43
N ALA A 148 17.62 1.24 -1.35
CA ALA A 148 18.65 2.27 -1.39
C ALA A 148 19.96 1.70 -1.94
N GLN A 149 20.50 2.33 -2.97
CA GLN A 149 21.81 2.01 -3.54
C GLN A 149 22.85 3.05 -3.10
N SER A 150 24.09 2.58 -2.83
CA SER A 150 25.24 3.45 -2.56
C SER A 150 26.47 2.91 -3.30
N ILE A 151 26.99 3.68 -4.25
CA ILE A 151 28.06 3.28 -5.15
C ILE A 151 29.25 4.20 -4.98
N SER A 152 30.44 3.62 -4.78
CA SER A 152 31.70 4.38 -4.68
C SER A 152 32.08 5.02 -6.00
N LEU A 153 32.29 6.34 -5.99
CA LEU A 153 32.91 7.09 -7.06
C LEU A 153 34.40 7.43 -6.77
N ASN A 154 35.02 6.79 -5.79
CA ASN A 154 36.38 7.10 -5.36
C ASN A 154 37.42 6.91 -6.47
N SER A 155 37.19 5.96 -7.38
CA SER A 155 38.04 5.77 -8.57
C SER A 155 38.00 6.93 -9.55
N LEU A 156 36.99 7.79 -9.43
CA LEU A 156 36.73 8.97 -10.27
C LEU A 156 37.15 10.28 -9.57
N ALA A 157 37.53 10.22 -8.30
CA ALA A 157 37.99 11.40 -7.53
C ALA A 157 39.15 12.09 -8.23
N GLY A 158 39.16 13.42 -8.19
CA GLY A 158 40.17 14.25 -8.85
C GLY A 158 39.91 14.58 -10.32
N ASN A 159 38.87 14.02 -10.96
CA ASN A 159 38.48 14.39 -12.32
C ASN A 159 37.49 15.56 -12.31
N SER A 160 37.66 16.49 -13.25
CA SER A 160 36.81 17.70 -13.36
C SER A 160 35.60 17.54 -14.29
N ASN A 161 35.45 16.40 -14.94
CA ASN A 161 34.38 16.15 -15.91
C ASN A 161 33.94 14.70 -15.83
N VAL A 162 33.05 14.42 -14.90
CA VAL A 162 32.51 13.07 -14.67
C VAL A 162 31.02 13.10 -14.95
N MET A 163 30.55 12.29 -15.87
CA MET A 163 29.12 12.05 -16.08
C MET A 163 28.77 10.64 -15.61
N ILE A 164 27.65 10.48 -14.95
CA ILE A 164 27.10 9.19 -14.56
C ILE A 164 25.93 8.86 -15.50
N GLY A 165 25.91 7.63 -16.01
CA GLY A 165 24.83 7.07 -16.82
C GLY A 165 24.14 5.93 -16.10
N PHE A 166 22.84 5.97 -16.03
CA PHE A 166 22.00 4.83 -15.64
C PHE A 166 21.55 4.18 -16.96
N HIS A 167 22.06 3.00 -17.24
CA HIS A 167 21.86 2.31 -18.51
C HIS A 167 21.03 1.03 -18.30
N TYR A 168 19.87 0.98 -18.94
CA TYR A 168 19.02 -0.20 -18.99
C TYR A 168 19.14 -0.88 -20.34
N PHE A 169 19.17 -2.21 -20.33
CA PHE A 169 19.29 -3.08 -21.48
C PHE A 169 18.29 -4.24 -21.39
N ASP A 170 17.38 -4.32 -22.37
CA ASP A 170 16.28 -5.30 -22.45
C ASP A 170 16.66 -6.62 -23.14
N ASP A 171 17.92 -6.83 -23.53
CA ASP A 171 18.39 -7.99 -24.30
C ASP A 171 17.57 -8.23 -25.59
N PHE A 172 17.00 -7.16 -26.18
CA PHE A 172 16.10 -7.17 -27.34
C PHE A 172 14.88 -8.09 -27.16
N ASN A 173 14.38 -8.20 -25.93
CA ASN A 173 13.21 -8.99 -25.56
C ASN A 173 12.25 -8.13 -24.77
N TRP A 174 11.02 -8.58 -24.65
CA TRP A 174 10.00 -7.95 -23.83
C TRP A 174 10.19 -8.35 -22.36
N LEU A 175 10.63 -7.41 -21.54
CA LEU A 175 10.98 -7.60 -20.13
C LEU A 175 10.22 -6.58 -19.25
N PHE A 176 10.71 -6.22 -18.07
CA PHE A 176 10.02 -5.31 -17.15
C PHE A 176 10.47 -3.86 -17.31
N GLY A 177 11.55 -3.48 -16.64
CA GLY A 177 12.07 -2.12 -16.64
C GLY A 177 12.90 -1.78 -15.42
N TRP A 178 13.28 -0.50 -15.32
CA TRP A 178 14.07 0.05 -14.22
C TRP A 178 13.56 1.42 -13.82
N ALA A 179 13.31 1.64 -12.51
CA ALA A 179 12.94 2.95 -11.97
C ALA A 179 13.98 3.41 -10.93
N ILE A 180 14.25 4.72 -10.90
CA ILE A 180 15.15 5.34 -9.93
C ILE A 180 14.56 6.65 -9.40
N ASP A 181 14.97 7.01 -8.17
CA ASP A 181 14.61 8.27 -7.52
C ASP A 181 15.69 8.72 -6.52
N ASP A 182 15.54 9.91 -5.95
CA ASP A 182 16.40 10.46 -4.88
C ASP A 182 17.90 10.37 -5.19
N VAL A 183 18.30 10.67 -6.43
CA VAL A 183 19.71 10.59 -6.87
C VAL A 183 20.54 11.68 -6.23
N LYS A 184 21.60 11.29 -5.50
CA LYS A 184 22.54 12.19 -4.84
C LYS A 184 23.98 11.81 -5.14
N VAL A 185 24.82 12.80 -5.39
CA VAL A 185 26.28 12.64 -5.37
C VAL A 185 26.82 13.49 -4.23
N ILE A 186 27.50 12.86 -3.28
CA ILE A 186 27.96 13.48 -2.04
C ILE A 186 29.46 13.28 -1.84
N GLU A 187 30.14 14.30 -1.31
CA GLU A 187 31.47 14.13 -0.76
C GLU A 187 31.36 13.44 0.60
N VAL A 188 32.06 12.33 0.74
CA VAL A 188 32.04 11.52 1.96
C VAL A 188 33.14 12.04 2.92
N THR A 189 32.78 12.41 4.14
CA THR A 189 33.68 12.92 5.14
C THR A 189 33.44 12.27 6.51
N GLY A 190 34.49 12.04 7.27
CA GLY A 190 34.41 11.56 8.66
C GLY A 190 33.97 10.09 8.80
N MET A 191 33.36 9.79 9.93
CA MET A 191 32.80 8.49 10.29
C MET A 191 31.29 8.56 10.11
N ASP A 192 30.70 7.68 9.29
CA ASP A 192 29.28 7.66 8.96
C ASP A 192 28.88 6.22 8.62
N LEU A 193 27.99 5.64 9.42
CA LEU A 193 27.45 4.29 9.21
C LEU A 193 25.93 4.41 9.08
N ALA A 194 25.35 3.87 8.03
CA ALA A 194 23.93 3.94 7.75
C ALA A 194 23.26 2.57 7.86
N VAL A 195 22.00 2.51 8.30
CA VAL A 195 21.14 1.35 8.10
C VAL A 195 20.57 1.44 6.68
N SER A 196 21.05 0.58 5.78
CA SER A 196 20.76 0.69 4.34
C SER A 196 19.53 -0.10 3.91
N SER A 197 19.28 -1.26 4.54
CA SER A 197 18.09 -2.08 4.23
C SER A 197 17.73 -3.01 5.38
N LEU A 198 16.46 -3.41 5.41
CA LEU A 198 15.93 -4.44 6.30
C LEU A 198 15.38 -5.61 5.44
N THR A 199 15.62 -6.83 5.91
CA THR A 199 15.12 -8.07 5.29
C THR A 199 14.10 -8.76 6.19
N VAL A 200 13.21 -7.98 6.78
CA VAL A 200 12.10 -8.44 7.63
C VAL A 200 10.82 -8.45 6.78
N PRO A 201 10.04 -9.54 6.75
CA PRO A 201 8.76 -9.53 6.03
C PRO A 201 7.82 -8.44 6.55
N SER A 202 7.13 -7.73 5.67
CA SER A 202 6.17 -6.68 6.05
C SER A 202 4.91 -7.24 6.72
N THR A 203 4.51 -8.48 6.35
CA THR A 203 3.43 -9.20 7.03
C THR A 203 4.03 -10.19 8.03
N GLN A 204 3.54 -10.14 9.25
CA GLN A 204 3.99 -10.94 10.38
C GLN A 204 2.86 -11.84 10.88
N SER A 205 3.17 -13.09 11.23
CA SER A 205 2.23 -13.96 11.95
C SER A 205 2.33 -13.71 13.45
N THR A 206 1.22 -13.48 14.13
CA THR A 206 1.20 -13.32 15.58
C THR A 206 1.75 -14.57 16.28
N GLY A 207 2.51 -14.35 17.33
CA GLY A 207 3.16 -15.41 18.11
C GLY A 207 4.41 -16.02 17.48
N SER A 208 4.67 -15.79 16.18
CA SER A 208 5.92 -16.22 15.55
C SER A 208 7.10 -15.38 16.00
N THR A 209 8.30 -15.96 15.93
CA THR A 209 9.55 -15.24 16.19
C THR A 209 10.31 -15.03 14.89
N ASN A 210 10.70 -13.78 14.61
CA ASN A 210 11.39 -13.42 13.39
C ASN A 210 12.72 -12.72 13.71
N PRO A 211 13.82 -13.08 13.03
CA PRO A 211 15.09 -12.39 13.19
C PRO A 211 15.00 -10.98 12.60
N ILE A 212 15.63 -10.01 13.24
CA ILE A 212 15.85 -8.69 12.67
C ILE A 212 17.15 -8.72 11.90
N THR A 213 17.05 -8.69 10.57
CA THR A 213 18.18 -8.77 9.64
C THR A 213 18.17 -7.64 8.65
N GLY A 214 19.32 -7.28 8.13
CA GLY A 214 19.48 -6.19 7.18
C GLY A 214 20.92 -5.91 6.85
N VAL A 215 21.16 -4.74 6.26
CA VAL A 215 22.48 -4.28 5.85
C VAL A 215 22.78 -2.93 6.44
N VAL A 216 23.99 -2.75 6.96
CA VAL A 216 24.57 -1.42 7.22
C VAL A 216 25.65 -1.13 6.19
N THR A 217 25.78 0.13 5.81
CA THR A 217 26.78 0.62 4.86
C THR A 217 27.62 1.69 5.53
N ASN A 218 28.93 1.55 5.48
CA ASN A 218 29.84 2.60 5.91
C ASN A 218 29.93 3.68 4.83
N ILE A 219 29.21 4.78 5.02
CA ILE A 219 29.21 5.91 4.08
C ILE A 219 30.35 6.88 4.40
N GLY A 220 31.01 6.72 5.57
CA GLY A 220 32.14 7.52 6.01
C GLY A 220 33.47 7.07 5.41
N LEU A 221 34.54 7.81 5.77
CA LEU A 221 35.93 7.51 5.38
C LEU A 221 36.62 6.52 6.31
N GLU A 222 36.24 6.53 7.58
CA GLU A 222 36.88 5.72 8.59
C GLU A 222 36.39 4.27 8.55
N THR A 223 37.32 3.31 8.71
CA THR A 223 36.93 1.90 8.83
C THR A 223 36.12 1.68 10.10
N ILE A 224 34.93 1.08 9.98
CA ILE A 224 34.08 0.76 11.12
C ILE A 224 34.50 -0.58 11.72
N GLN A 225 34.77 -0.56 13.03
CA GLN A 225 35.22 -1.73 13.80
C GLN A 225 34.16 -2.23 14.77
N SER A 226 33.22 -1.36 15.17
CA SER A 226 32.15 -1.70 16.09
C SER A 226 31.00 -0.69 16.00
N PHE A 227 29.81 -1.14 16.35
CA PHE A 227 28.63 -0.30 16.56
C PHE A 227 27.61 -1.01 17.46
N ASP A 228 26.69 -0.26 18.05
CA ASP A 228 25.52 -0.79 18.74
C ASP A 228 24.36 -0.80 17.76
N LEU A 229 23.75 -1.97 17.56
CA LEU A 229 22.54 -2.18 16.76
C LEU A 229 21.37 -2.28 17.72
N SER A 230 20.36 -1.44 17.51
CA SER A 230 19.13 -1.47 18.30
C SER A 230 17.92 -1.61 17.37
N TRP A 231 16.88 -2.27 17.87
CA TRP A 231 15.56 -2.22 17.24
C TRP A 231 14.48 -1.95 18.27
N THR A 232 13.39 -1.33 17.82
CA THR A 232 12.28 -0.92 18.66
C THR A 232 10.96 -1.28 17.97
N ILE A 233 10.04 -1.87 18.75
CA ILE A 233 8.66 -2.10 18.35
C ILE A 233 7.78 -1.97 19.60
N GLY A 234 6.63 -1.31 19.50
CA GLY A 234 5.71 -1.16 20.62
C GLY A 234 6.32 -0.53 21.88
N GLY A 235 7.39 0.29 21.72
CA GLY A 235 8.08 0.97 22.81
C GLY A 235 9.14 0.14 23.56
N SER A 236 9.32 -1.15 23.23
CA SER A 236 10.41 -1.97 23.76
C SER A 236 11.66 -1.81 22.90
N VAL A 237 12.82 -1.60 23.54
CA VAL A 237 14.12 -1.41 22.85
C VAL A 237 15.01 -2.61 23.15
N TYR A 238 15.61 -3.17 22.11
CA TYR A 238 16.57 -4.28 22.20
C TYR A 238 17.89 -3.83 21.56
N THR A 239 18.99 -4.01 22.25
CA THR A 239 20.30 -3.52 21.79
C THR A 239 21.35 -4.62 21.93
N ASN A 240 22.15 -4.81 20.88
CA ASN A 240 23.36 -5.60 20.97
C ASN A 240 24.57 -4.87 20.36
N ASN A 241 25.75 -5.09 20.93
CA ASN A 241 27.00 -4.58 20.39
C ASN A 241 27.58 -5.53 19.35
N ILE A 242 27.90 -5.02 18.18
CA ILE A 242 28.59 -5.72 17.10
C ILE A 242 30.00 -5.17 17.01
N SER A 243 31.02 -6.03 17.17
CA SER A 243 32.42 -5.61 17.23
C SER A 243 33.37 -6.60 16.56
N GLY A 244 34.63 -6.22 16.41
CA GLY A 244 35.61 -7.02 15.69
C GLY A 244 35.48 -6.97 14.19
N LEU A 245 34.84 -5.92 13.66
CA LEU A 245 34.59 -5.68 12.25
C LEU A 245 35.79 -4.99 11.57
N SER A 246 35.71 -4.93 10.24
CA SER A 246 36.57 -4.10 9.39
C SER A 246 35.78 -3.71 8.14
N ILE A 247 34.82 -2.78 8.30
CA ILE A 247 34.01 -2.28 7.21
C ILE A 247 34.69 -1.05 6.63
N PRO A 248 35.32 -1.16 5.45
CA PRO A 248 35.99 -0.01 4.83
C PRO A 248 35.00 1.03 4.36
N SER A 249 35.46 2.21 3.97
CA SER A 249 34.63 3.21 3.30
C SER A 249 33.85 2.58 2.15
N LEU A 250 32.52 2.83 2.09
CA LEU A 250 31.54 2.28 1.15
C LEU A 250 31.42 0.75 1.20
N GLY A 251 31.99 0.11 2.21
CA GLY A 251 31.78 -1.30 2.51
C GLY A 251 30.47 -1.53 3.24
N THR A 252 29.89 -2.71 3.04
CA THR A 252 28.64 -3.16 3.68
C THR A 252 28.88 -4.26 4.70
N PHE A 253 27.94 -4.42 5.62
CA PHE A 253 27.92 -5.54 6.56
C PHE A 253 26.48 -6.01 6.78
N ASN A 254 26.22 -7.30 6.49
CA ASN A 254 24.94 -7.92 6.77
C ASN A 254 24.85 -8.23 8.26
N PHE A 255 23.84 -7.67 8.91
CA PHE A 255 23.62 -7.91 10.32
C PHE A 255 22.47 -8.87 10.59
N SER A 256 22.53 -9.54 11.74
CA SER A 256 21.42 -10.25 12.35
C SER A 256 21.45 -9.94 13.85
N HIS A 257 20.37 -9.36 14.38
CA HIS A 257 20.27 -9.04 15.80
C HIS A 257 20.16 -10.32 16.64
N THR A 258 20.74 -10.32 17.84
CA THR A 258 20.71 -11.50 18.74
C THR A 258 19.33 -11.78 19.30
N ASP A 259 18.54 -10.74 19.55
CA ASP A 259 17.16 -10.87 19.98
C ASP A 259 16.24 -10.93 18.78
N GLN A 260 15.25 -11.82 18.82
CA GLN A 260 14.26 -11.99 17.79
C GLN A 260 13.01 -11.18 18.12
N MET A 261 12.37 -10.64 17.11
CA MET A 261 11.08 -9.96 17.22
C MET A 261 9.96 -11.00 17.41
N GLN A 262 9.03 -10.72 18.32
CA GLN A 262 7.79 -11.46 18.47
C GLN A 262 6.64 -10.46 18.66
N ILE A 263 5.67 -10.50 17.74
CA ILE A 263 4.44 -9.72 17.84
C ILE A 263 3.34 -10.67 18.31
N THR A 264 2.68 -10.33 19.41
CA THR A 264 1.67 -11.20 20.04
C THR A 264 0.24 -10.88 19.62
N ASN A 265 -0.04 -9.65 19.22
CA ASN A 265 -1.36 -9.21 18.83
C ASN A 265 -1.35 -8.79 17.34
N SER A 266 -2.47 -8.97 16.65
CA SER A 266 -2.65 -8.42 15.31
C SER A 266 -2.71 -6.89 15.36
N GLY A 267 -2.45 -6.23 14.23
CA GLY A 267 -2.44 -4.78 14.11
C GLY A 267 -1.27 -4.24 13.29
N ALA A 268 -1.21 -2.92 13.15
CA ALA A 268 -0.11 -2.22 12.51
C ALA A 268 0.97 -1.84 13.51
N TYR A 269 2.22 -1.99 13.11
CA TYR A 269 3.39 -1.69 13.92
C TYR A 269 4.42 -0.93 13.11
N ILE A 270 5.24 -0.14 13.78
CA ILE A 270 6.46 0.45 13.20
C ILE A 270 7.64 -0.27 13.86
N LEU A 271 8.49 -0.87 13.02
CA LEU A 271 9.78 -1.39 13.40
C LEU A 271 10.82 -0.32 13.08
N ASP A 272 11.46 0.23 14.11
CA ASP A 272 12.61 1.11 13.94
C ASP A 272 13.89 0.31 14.22
N VAL A 273 14.82 0.29 13.27
CA VAL A 273 16.16 -0.29 13.45
C VAL A 273 17.17 0.85 13.41
N SER A 274 18.00 0.93 14.43
CA SER A 274 18.95 2.03 14.59
C SER A 274 20.33 1.55 14.97
N ILE A 275 21.32 2.36 14.59
CA ILE A 275 22.73 2.21 14.98
C ILE A 275 23.15 3.37 15.87
N SER A 276 24.12 3.12 16.73
CA SER A 276 24.74 4.12 17.60
C SER A 276 26.12 3.64 18.06
N ASN A 277 26.83 4.48 18.79
CA ASN A 277 28.12 4.15 19.40
C ASN A 277 29.14 3.58 18.39
N VAL A 278 29.16 4.15 17.18
CA VAL A 278 30.01 3.73 16.07
C VAL A 278 31.51 3.99 16.45
N ASN A 279 32.33 2.93 16.42
CA ASN A 279 33.71 2.98 16.89
C ASN A 279 33.91 3.60 18.30
N GLY A 280 32.87 3.47 19.17
CA GLY A 280 32.89 4.06 20.51
C GLY A 280 32.56 5.55 20.57
N GLN A 281 32.12 6.15 19.47
CA GLN A 281 31.59 7.52 19.43
C GLN A 281 30.08 7.49 19.48
N PRO A 282 29.44 8.29 20.35
CA PRO A 282 27.98 8.21 20.56
C PRO A 282 27.16 8.67 19.35
N ILE A 283 27.70 9.51 18.49
CA ILE A 283 27.09 10.08 17.29
C ILE A 283 28.15 10.06 16.19
N ASP A 284 27.76 9.65 14.99
CA ASP A 284 28.61 9.79 13.81
C ASP A 284 28.33 11.10 13.04
N SER A 285 28.77 11.22 11.80
CA SER A 285 28.69 12.49 11.08
C SER A 285 27.29 12.79 10.51
N ASN A 286 26.37 11.79 10.48
CA ASN A 286 25.02 11.97 9.90
C ASN A 286 23.95 11.13 10.61
N ALA A 287 23.47 11.61 11.72
CA ALA A 287 22.44 10.92 12.52
C ALA A 287 21.07 10.70 11.80
N THR A 288 20.89 11.23 10.59
CA THR A 288 19.62 11.07 9.87
C THR A 288 19.49 9.72 9.16
N ASN A 289 20.61 9.04 8.90
CA ASN A 289 20.67 7.71 8.28
C ASN A 289 20.97 6.59 9.29
N ASP A 290 21.08 6.94 10.57
CA ASP A 290 21.27 5.98 11.66
C ASP A 290 20.03 5.13 11.93
N ILE A 291 18.87 5.52 11.45
CA ILE A 291 17.59 4.86 11.70
C ILE A 291 16.90 4.55 10.36
N LEU A 292 16.43 3.31 10.24
CA LEU A 292 15.54 2.89 9.17
C LEU A 292 14.24 2.34 9.78
N SER A 293 13.11 2.90 9.38
CA SER A 293 11.78 2.51 9.85
C SER A 293 11.07 1.66 8.80
N MET A 294 10.34 0.65 9.27
CA MET A 294 9.54 -0.23 8.42
C MET A 294 8.14 -0.41 9.03
N ASN A 295 7.11 -0.27 8.20
CA ASN A 295 5.74 -0.59 8.60
C ASN A 295 5.53 -2.10 8.53
N LEU A 296 4.97 -2.68 9.59
CA LEU A 296 4.63 -4.08 9.68
C LEU A 296 3.13 -4.25 9.92
N ILE A 297 2.54 -5.26 9.30
CA ILE A 297 1.17 -5.71 9.56
C ILE A 297 1.25 -7.09 10.22
N ALA A 298 0.75 -7.22 11.43
CA ALA A 298 0.66 -8.51 12.12
C ALA A 298 -0.75 -9.08 12.00
N VAL A 299 -0.86 -10.33 11.53
CA VAL A 299 -2.11 -11.06 11.34
C VAL A 299 -2.10 -12.36 12.11
N GLU A 300 -3.27 -12.85 12.49
CA GLU A 300 -3.45 -14.17 13.08
C GLU A 300 -3.84 -15.18 12.02
N TYR A 301 -3.06 -16.25 11.86
CA TYR A 301 -3.44 -17.41 11.06
C TYR A 301 -4.10 -18.43 11.99
N GLY A 302 -5.36 -18.72 11.72
CA GLY A 302 -6.15 -19.65 12.52
C GLY A 302 -6.73 -20.77 11.69
N THR A 303 -7.19 -21.81 12.40
CA THR A 303 -7.85 -22.97 11.79
C THR A 303 -9.03 -23.37 12.66
N ILE A 304 -10.17 -23.67 12.04
CA ILE A 304 -11.36 -24.20 12.68
C ILE A 304 -11.80 -25.49 11.99
N VAL A 305 -12.37 -26.42 12.74
CA VAL A 305 -13.02 -27.61 12.18
C VAL A 305 -14.50 -27.31 12.00
N SER A 306 -14.95 -27.31 10.74
CA SER A 306 -16.36 -27.15 10.39
C SER A 306 -16.84 -28.38 9.61
N GLY A 307 -17.80 -29.09 10.15
CA GLY A 307 -18.24 -30.37 9.62
C GLY A 307 -17.10 -31.39 9.56
N ALA A 308 -16.75 -31.85 8.36
CA ALA A 308 -15.66 -32.80 8.10
C ALA A 308 -14.34 -32.12 7.66
N PHE A 309 -14.31 -30.81 7.57
CA PHE A 309 -13.20 -30.05 6.98
C PHE A 309 -12.43 -29.27 8.04
N SER A 310 -11.11 -29.23 7.89
CA SER A 310 -10.25 -28.24 8.54
C SER A 310 -10.23 -27.00 7.66
N ARG A 311 -10.61 -25.85 8.21
CA ARG A 311 -10.78 -24.59 7.46
C ARG A 311 -9.87 -23.53 8.04
N ASP A 312 -9.01 -22.98 7.20
CA ASP A 312 -8.07 -21.95 7.59
C ASP A 312 -8.69 -20.55 7.42
N TYR A 313 -8.16 -19.58 8.16
CA TYR A 313 -8.52 -18.17 8.03
C TYR A 313 -7.35 -17.27 8.43
N ILE A 314 -7.38 -16.04 7.93
CA ILE A 314 -6.52 -14.95 8.41
C ILE A 314 -7.41 -13.96 9.14
N TYR A 315 -7.03 -13.60 10.36
CA TYR A 315 -7.75 -12.62 11.15
C TYR A 315 -6.86 -11.41 11.46
N TYR A 316 -7.43 -10.24 11.32
CA TYR A 316 -6.81 -8.97 11.63
C TYR A 316 -7.69 -8.15 12.55
N HIS A 317 -7.16 -7.78 13.71
CA HIS A 317 -7.82 -6.84 14.63
C HIS A 317 -7.00 -5.56 14.64
N ALA A 318 -7.60 -4.45 14.18
CA ALA A 318 -6.89 -3.19 14.11
C ALA A 318 -6.44 -2.71 15.48
N SER A 319 -5.25 -2.10 15.55
CA SER A 319 -4.71 -1.54 16.79
C SER A 319 -5.57 -0.37 17.33
N THR A 320 -6.33 0.27 16.44
CA THR A 320 -7.25 1.37 16.73
C THR A 320 -8.65 0.91 17.12
N ALA A 321 -8.97 -0.40 16.96
CA ALA A 321 -10.30 -0.92 17.22
C ALA A 321 -10.66 -0.91 18.72
N ALA A 322 -11.85 -0.42 19.02
CA ALA A 322 -12.40 -0.45 20.37
C ALA A 322 -13.06 -1.83 20.67
N ALA A 323 -13.36 -2.09 21.93
CA ALA A 323 -14.24 -3.21 22.28
C ALA A 323 -15.61 -3.06 21.60
N ASN A 324 -16.21 -4.16 21.17
CA ASN A 324 -17.42 -4.20 20.36
C ASN A 324 -17.25 -3.59 18.94
N CYS A 325 -16.06 -3.65 18.37
CA CYS A 325 -15.84 -3.17 17.01
C CYS A 325 -16.55 -4.05 15.97
N PRO A 326 -16.89 -3.48 14.81
CA PRO A 326 -17.43 -4.21 13.68
C PRO A 326 -16.50 -5.30 13.17
N LEU A 327 -17.06 -6.33 12.50
CA LEU A 327 -16.33 -7.37 11.78
C LEU A 327 -16.68 -7.34 10.30
N VAL A 328 -15.67 -7.30 9.43
CA VAL A 328 -15.83 -7.45 7.98
C VAL A 328 -15.25 -8.80 7.54
N MET A 329 -16.10 -9.65 6.95
CA MET A 329 -15.69 -10.90 6.30
C MET A 329 -15.38 -10.61 4.84
N VAL A 330 -14.18 -10.97 4.36
CA VAL A 330 -13.70 -10.67 3.00
C VAL A 330 -13.38 -11.96 2.27
N PHE A 331 -14.13 -12.27 1.21
CA PHE A 331 -14.08 -13.54 0.51
C PHE A 331 -13.32 -13.44 -0.82
N HIS A 332 -12.39 -14.38 -1.06
CA HIS A 332 -11.65 -14.46 -2.31
C HIS A 332 -12.51 -14.98 -3.47
N GLY A 333 -12.08 -14.71 -4.71
CA GLY A 333 -12.69 -15.25 -5.93
C GLY A 333 -12.35 -16.72 -6.17
N TYR A 334 -12.94 -17.33 -7.20
CA TYR A 334 -12.67 -18.69 -7.62
C TYR A 334 -11.20 -18.87 -8.00
N GLY A 335 -10.56 -19.90 -7.46
CA GLY A 335 -9.13 -20.16 -7.61
C GLY A 335 -8.21 -19.29 -6.74
N GLY A 336 -8.76 -18.29 -6.01
CA GLY A 336 -8.01 -17.40 -5.12
C GLY A 336 -7.71 -18.03 -3.76
N ASN A 337 -7.24 -17.22 -2.83
CA ASN A 337 -7.00 -17.61 -1.43
C ASN A 337 -7.13 -16.42 -0.49
N ALA A 338 -7.13 -16.69 0.81
CA ALA A 338 -7.26 -15.69 1.87
C ALA A 338 -6.16 -14.61 1.83
N GLU A 339 -4.92 -14.98 1.57
CA GLU A 339 -3.79 -14.04 1.53
C GLU A 339 -3.85 -13.12 0.30
N ASN A 340 -4.24 -13.68 -0.86
CA ASN A 340 -4.39 -12.88 -2.07
C ASN A 340 -5.47 -11.82 -1.92
N ILE A 341 -6.67 -12.17 -1.39
CA ILE A 341 -7.73 -11.18 -1.21
C ILE A 341 -7.39 -10.17 -0.11
N MET A 342 -6.67 -10.56 0.93
CA MET A 342 -6.16 -9.63 1.94
C MET A 342 -5.27 -8.57 1.31
N ASN A 343 -4.30 -9.01 0.50
CA ASN A 343 -3.36 -8.10 -0.17
C ASN A 343 -4.04 -7.29 -1.28
N TYR A 344 -5.01 -7.86 -1.99
CA TYR A 344 -5.71 -7.21 -3.08
C TYR A 344 -6.71 -6.16 -2.60
N SER A 345 -7.49 -6.47 -1.57
CA SER A 345 -8.53 -5.58 -1.04
C SER A 345 -8.00 -4.51 -0.08
N GLN A 346 -6.85 -4.72 0.57
CA GLN A 346 -6.23 -3.80 1.52
C GLN A 346 -7.13 -3.40 2.71
N PHE A 347 -8.07 -4.26 3.12
CA PHE A 347 -8.98 -3.94 4.23
C PHE A 347 -8.26 -3.74 5.57
N ASN A 348 -7.06 -4.31 5.78
CA ASN A 348 -6.28 -4.08 6.99
C ASN A 348 -5.93 -2.60 7.18
N THR A 349 -5.61 -1.89 6.09
CA THR A 349 -5.32 -0.44 6.12
C THR A 349 -6.55 0.37 6.53
N LEU A 350 -7.73 0.01 5.99
CA LEU A 350 -8.98 0.65 6.36
C LEU A 350 -9.39 0.30 7.81
N ALA A 351 -9.11 -0.92 8.24
CA ALA A 351 -9.36 -1.32 9.63
C ALA A 351 -8.58 -0.45 10.62
N GLU A 352 -7.31 -0.14 10.34
CA GLU A 352 -6.53 0.81 11.16
C GLU A 352 -7.08 2.23 11.12
N GLU A 353 -7.57 2.69 9.97
CA GLU A 353 -8.13 4.03 9.82
C GLU A 353 -9.45 4.20 10.59
N PHE A 354 -10.31 3.17 10.57
CA PHE A 354 -11.68 3.27 11.06
C PHE A 354 -11.97 2.46 12.33
N GLY A 355 -11.09 1.59 12.76
CA GLY A 355 -11.20 0.87 14.04
C GLY A 355 -12.14 -0.34 13.99
N PHE A 356 -11.97 -1.27 13.02
CA PHE A 356 -12.75 -2.51 12.92
C PHE A 356 -11.85 -3.74 12.80
N ALA A 357 -12.44 -4.93 12.84
CA ALA A 357 -11.77 -6.20 12.62
C ALA A 357 -12.08 -6.77 11.23
N VAL A 358 -11.13 -7.50 10.65
CA VAL A 358 -11.28 -8.16 9.34
C VAL A 358 -10.97 -9.64 9.47
N CYS A 359 -11.74 -10.47 8.80
CA CYS A 359 -11.43 -11.88 8.62
C CYS A 359 -11.43 -12.23 7.14
N TYR A 360 -10.41 -12.97 6.72
CA TYR A 360 -10.25 -13.53 5.38
C TYR A 360 -10.28 -15.06 5.49
N PRO A 361 -11.47 -15.68 5.36
CA PRO A 361 -11.58 -17.12 5.39
C PRO A 361 -10.99 -17.75 4.13
N GLN A 362 -10.56 -19.02 4.26
CA GLN A 362 -10.09 -19.82 3.13
C GLN A 362 -11.18 -20.77 2.64
N GLY A 363 -11.53 -20.67 1.36
CA GLY A 363 -12.40 -21.62 0.67
C GLY A 363 -11.76 -23.01 0.56
N THR A 364 -12.59 -24.05 0.41
CA THR A 364 -12.09 -25.40 0.11
C THR A 364 -11.71 -25.54 -1.36
N GLU A 365 -10.94 -26.56 -1.69
CA GLU A 365 -10.68 -26.95 -3.09
C GLU A 365 -11.86 -27.76 -3.64
N ASP A 366 -12.27 -27.43 -4.88
CA ASP A 366 -13.20 -28.25 -5.66
C ASP A 366 -12.47 -29.46 -6.30
N PHE A 367 -13.21 -30.25 -7.07
CA PHE A 367 -12.64 -31.41 -7.77
C PHE A 367 -11.61 -31.06 -8.87
N ASN A 368 -11.46 -29.78 -9.23
CA ASN A 368 -10.44 -29.26 -10.14
C ASN A 368 -9.23 -28.68 -9.39
N ASN A 369 -9.17 -28.77 -8.06
CA ASN A 369 -8.20 -28.18 -7.15
C ASN A 369 -8.18 -26.65 -7.22
N ASN A 370 -9.35 -26.03 -7.41
CA ASN A 370 -9.50 -24.60 -7.27
C ASN A 370 -10.18 -24.30 -5.92
N ASN A 371 -9.63 -23.36 -5.17
CA ASN A 371 -10.30 -22.84 -4.00
C ASN A 371 -11.61 -22.14 -4.39
N PHE A 372 -12.68 -22.37 -3.66
CA PHE A 372 -13.99 -21.83 -4.01
C PHE A 372 -14.91 -21.70 -2.80
N TRP A 373 -15.98 -20.95 -2.99
CA TRP A 373 -17.15 -20.90 -2.12
C TRP A 373 -18.29 -21.63 -2.81
N ASN A 374 -18.91 -22.59 -2.11
CA ASN A 374 -19.98 -23.40 -2.69
C ASN A 374 -21.29 -22.59 -2.74
N VAL A 375 -21.51 -21.95 -3.86
CA VAL A 375 -22.76 -21.23 -4.18
C VAL A 375 -23.68 -22.03 -5.07
N GLY A 376 -23.34 -23.29 -5.37
CA GLY A 376 -24.14 -24.19 -6.20
C GLY A 376 -23.98 -23.96 -7.70
N TYR A 377 -22.74 -23.76 -8.17
CA TYR A 377 -22.47 -23.66 -9.60
C TYR A 377 -22.84 -24.95 -10.36
N ASP A 378 -23.42 -24.83 -11.55
CA ASP A 378 -23.87 -25.95 -12.36
C ASP A 378 -22.74 -26.87 -12.82
N PHE A 379 -21.51 -26.35 -12.97
CA PHE A 379 -20.33 -27.14 -13.31
C PHE A 379 -19.72 -27.92 -12.13
N GLN A 380 -20.23 -27.71 -10.89
CA GLN A 380 -19.77 -28.38 -9.67
C GLN A 380 -20.85 -29.32 -9.07
N PRO A 381 -21.47 -30.22 -9.86
CA PRO A 381 -22.52 -31.08 -9.33
C PRO A 381 -21.95 -32.06 -8.31
N GLY A 382 -22.51 -32.04 -7.10
CA GLY A 382 -22.14 -32.98 -6.03
C GLY A 382 -21.18 -32.42 -5.00
N GLU A 383 -20.75 -31.16 -5.11
CA GLU A 383 -20.07 -30.47 -4.01
C GLU A 383 -21.04 -30.33 -2.83
N THR A 384 -20.57 -30.75 -1.65
CA THR A 384 -21.42 -30.84 -0.45
C THR A 384 -20.89 -30.00 0.71
N VAL A 385 -19.81 -29.27 0.53
CA VAL A 385 -19.29 -28.37 1.55
C VAL A 385 -20.32 -27.28 1.85
N ASN A 386 -20.52 -26.99 3.13
CA ASN A 386 -21.44 -25.95 3.59
C ASN A 386 -20.64 -24.75 4.13
N ASP A 387 -20.33 -23.83 3.24
CA ASP A 387 -19.55 -22.65 3.58
C ASP A 387 -20.33 -21.65 4.44
N VAL A 388 -21.66 -21.61 4.36
CA VAL A 388 -22.49 -20.78 5.23
C VAL A 388 -22.32 -21.18 6.69
N VAL A 389 -22.42 -22.48 6.99
CA VAL A 389 -22.21 -22.99 8.35
C VAL A 389 -20.80 -22.71 8.83
N PHE A 390 -19.79 -22.90 7.97
CA PHE A 390 -18.41 -22.60 8.31
C PHE A 390 -18.23 -21.14 8.70
N VAL A 391 -18.79 -20.21 7.95
CA VAL A 391 -18.66 -18.76 8.19
C VAL A 391 -19.38 -18.36 9.49
N ASP A 392 -20.59 -18.89 9.74
CA ASP A 392 -21.31 -18.64 10.99
C ASP A 392 -20.52 -19.19 12.21
N GLU A 393 -19.99 -20.42 12.14
CA GLU A 393 -19.14 -21.00 13.20
C GLU A 393 -17.85 -20.20 13.42
N LEU A 394 -17.24 -19.66 12.35
CA LEU A 394 -16.05 -18.83 12.42
C LEU A 394 -16.35 -17.47 13.07
N ILE A 395 -17.46 -16.84 12.74
CA ILE A 395 -17.91 -15.59 13.35
C ILE A 395 -18.16 -15.78 14.85
N ASP A 396 -18.84 -16.87 15.23
CA ASP A 396 -19.06 -17.22 16.65
C ASP A 396 -17.74 -17.39 17.41
N LEU A 397 -16.77 -18.10 16.80
CA LEU A 397 -15.43 -18.28 17.37
C LEU A 397 -14.72 -16.95 17.59
N LEU A 398 -14.66 -16.11 16.55
CA LEU A 398 -13.97 -14.82 16.59
C LEU A 398 -14.64 -13.85 17.57
N SER A 399 -15.96 -13.82 17.60
CA SER A 399 -16.72 -12.97 18.53
C SER A 399 -16.50 -13.37 19.98
N ALA A 400 -16.43 -14.68 20.25
CA ALA A 400 -16.14 -15.19 21.60
C ALA A 400 -14.71 -14.85 22.07
N GLN A 401 -13.76 -14.74 21.16
CA GLN A 401 -12.35 -14.51 21.47
C GLN A 401 -11.98 -13.03 21.53
N ASN A 402 -12.64 -12.18 20.73
CA ASN A 402 -12.14 -10.83 20.41
C ASN A 402 -13.11 -9.68 20.77
N SER A 403 -14.17 -9.92 21.53
CA SER A 403 -15.14 -8.90 21.92
C SER A 403 -15.66 -8.06 20.74
N LEU A 404 -16.07 -8.73 19.64
CA LEU A 404 -16.61 -8.10 18.45
C LEU A 404 -18.10 -7.73 18.62
N SER A 405 -18.59 -6.84 17.79
CA SER A 405 -20.02 -6.51 17.72
C SER A 405 -20.81 -7.70 17.16
N ASN A 406 -21.92 -8.02 17.80
CA ASN A 406 -22.86 -9.02 17.28
C ASN A 406 -23.89 -8.43 16.30
N GLU A 407 -23.92 -7.10 16.16
CA GLU A 407 -24.88 -6.37 15.31
C GLU A 407 -24.23 -5.74 14.08
N GLU A 408 -22.90 -5.64 14.04
CA GLU A 408 -22.15 -4.97 12.98
C GLU A 408 -21.19 -5.95 12.32
N ILE A 409 -21.79 -6.98 11.70
CA ILE A 409 -21.09 -8.00 10.91
C ILE A 409 -21.44 -7.78 9.44
N PHE A 410 -20.40 -7.70 8.61
CA PHE A 410 -20.50 -7.36 7.21
C PHE A 410 -19.76 -8.38 6.34
N ALA A 411 -20.19 -8.53 5.10
CA ALA A 411 -19.55 -9.40 4.12
C ALA A 411 -19.21 -8.63 2.84
N THR A 412 -18.08 -8.93 2.26
CA THR A 412 -17.68 -8.49 0.93
C THR A 412 -16.82 -9.57 0.28
N GLY A 413 -16.67 -9.51 -1.01
CA GLY A 413 -15.82 -10.44 -1.74
C GLY A 413 -15.87 -10.18 -3.23
N MET A 414 -14.91 -10.74 -3.94
CA MET A 414 -14.79 -10.60 -5.38
C MET A 414 -15.32 -11.84 -6.11
N SER A 415 -16.03 -11.66 -7.23
CA SER A 415 -16.41 -12.77 -8.11
C SER A 415 -17.16 -13.85 -7.31
N ASN A 416 -16.70 -15.10 -7.28
CA ASN A 416 -17.27 -16.16 -6.43
C ASN A 416 -17.42 -15.77 -4.94
N GLY A 417 -16.52 -14.93 -4.40
CA GLY A 417 -16.68 -14.35 -3.06
C GLY A 417 -17.81 -13.32 -2.97
N GLY A 418 -18.09 -12.60 -4.06
CA GLY A 418 -19.25 -11.73 -4.21
C GLY A 418 -20.56 -12.53 -4.31
N ASP A 419 -20.56 -13.61 -5.11
CA ASP A 419 -21.69 -14.54 -5.23
C ASP A 419 -22.03 -15.17 -3.88
N PHE A 420 -20.98 -15.54 -3.13
CA PHE A 420 -21.12 -16.09 -1.79
C PHE A 420 -21.68 -15.05 -0.80
N SER A 421 -21.31 -13.78 -0.94
CA SER A 421 -21.91 -12.71 -0.14
C SER A 421 -23.42 -12.61 -0.36
N TYR A 422 -23.91 -12.75 -1.59
CA TYR A 422 -25.34 -12.86 -1.88
C TYR A 422 -25.99 -14.08 -1.24
N LEU A 423 -25.33 -15.24 -1.27
CA LEU A 423 -25.82 -16.44 -0.59
C LEU A 423 -25.95 -16.21 0.92
N LEU A 424 -24.96 -15.56 1.55
CA LEU A 424 -25.00 -15.20 2.98
C LEU A 424 -26.15 -14.25 3.31
N ALA A 425 -26.41 -13.25 2.46
CA ALA A 425 -27.55 -12.34 2.64
C ALA A 425 -28.91 -13.06 2.64
N CYS A 426 -29.01 -14.22 1.98
CA CYS A 426 -30.21 -15.05 2.00
C CYS A 426 -30.22 -16.10 3.11
N ALA A 427 -29.11 -16.81 3.31
CA ALA A 427 -29.05 -18.01 4.14
C ALA A 427 -28.66 -17.71 5.61
N SER A 428 -27.96 -16.58 5.86
CA SER A 428 -27.49 -16.14 7.18
C SER A 428 -27.85 -14.66 7.44
N SER A 429 -29.06 -14.25 7.06
CA SER A 429 -29.54 -12.87 7.14
C SER A 429 -29.68 -12.33 8.58
N GLU A 430 -29.69 -13.18 9.60
CA GLU A 430 -29.68 -12.74 11.01
C GLU A 430 -28.27 -12.37 11.49
N THR A 431 -27.22 -12.88 10.82
CA THR A 431 -25.82 -12.63 11.14
C THR A 431 -25.32 -11.34 10.46
N PHE A 432 -25.63 -11.18 9.17
CA PHE A 432 -25.07 -10.08 8.38
C PHE A 432 -26.01 -8.89 8.30
N LYS A 433 -25.51 -7.71 8.69
CA LYS A 433 -26.23 -6.44 8.57
C LYS A 433 -26.20 -5.88 7.14
N ALA A 434 -25.11 -6.09 6.43
CA ALA A 434 -24.95 -5.69 5.03
C ALA A 434 -23.91 -6.53 4.30
N ILE A 435 -24.02 -6.53 2.96
CA ILE A 435 -23.02 -7.10 2.06
C ILE A 435 -22.58 -6.07 1.00
N ALA A 436 -21.36 -6.23 0.51
CA ALA A 436 -20.81 -5.40 -0.57
C ALA A 436 -20.08 -6.27 -1.61
N PRO A 437 -20.81 -7.06 -2.43
CA PRO A 437 -20.22 -7.83 -3.51
C PRO A 437 -19.51 -6.94 -4.54
N VAL A 438 -18.36 -7.43 -5.06
CA VAL A 438 -17.61 -6.79 -6.14
C VAL A 438 -17.46 -7.77 -7.30
N ALA A 439 -17.93 -7.38 -8.49
CA ALA A 439 -17.97 -8.22 -9.69
C ALA A 439 -18.66 -9.59 -9.44
N GLY A 440 -19.66 -9.59 -8.55
CA GLY A 440 -20.42 -10.77 -8.16
C GLY A 440 -21.71 -10.94 -8.97
N MET A 441 -22.29 -12.14 -8.89
CA MET A 441 -23.60 -12.45 -9.44
C MET A 441 -24.47 -13.17 -8.42
N MET A 442 -25.77 -12.95 -8.45
CA MET A 442 -26.73 -13.72 -7.66
C MET A 442 -27.40 -14.78 -8.54
N LEU A 443 -27.05 -16.04 -8.34
CA LEU A 443 -27.59 -17.14 -9.12
C LEU A 443 -29.13 -17.27 -8.97
N GLN A 444 -29.80 -17.66 -10.02
CA GLN A 444 -31.27 -17.75 -10.05
C GLN A 444 -31.82 -18.67 -8.96
N HIS A 445 -31.17 -19.79 -8.68
CA HIS A 445 -31.61 -20.71 -7.62
C HIS A 445 -31.47 -20.11 -6.22
N ILE A 446 -30.50 -19.19 -6.01
CA ILE A 446 -30.39 -18.43 -4.75
C ILE A 446 -31.58 -17.48 -4.63
N ILE A 447 -31.90 -16.75 -5.70
CA ILE A 447 -33.10 -15.88 -5.75
C ILE A 447 -34.37 -16.67 -5.43
N ASP A 448 -34.56 -17.82 -6.09
CA ASP A 448 -35.77 -18.65 -5.97
C ASP A 448 -35.94 -19.26 -4.56
N THR A 449 -34.85 -19.44 -3.83
CA THR A 449 -34.82 -20.04 -2.48
C THR A 449 -34.54 -19.05 -1.35
N CYS A 450 -34.33 -17.79 -1.68
CA CYS A 450 -34.02 -16.75 -0.69
C CYS A 450 -35.19 -16.53 0.27
N ASN A 451 -35.00 -16.87 1.53
CA ASN A 451 -36.03 -16.75 2.55
C ASN A 451 -35.44 -16.07 3.79
N GLN A 452 -35.21 -14.78 3.67
CA GLN A 452 -34.58 -13.97 4.72
C GLN A 452 -35.47 -13.89 5.96
N VAL A 453 -34.82 -13.89 7.12
CA VAL A 453 -35.43 -13.58 8.42
C VAL A 453 -35.29 -12.09 8.74
N SER A 454 -34.16 -11.48 8.35
CA SER A 454 -33.83 -10.07 8.55
C SER A 454 -33.48 -9.39 7.23
N GLU A 455 -33.73 -8.10 7.14
CA GLU A 455 -33.30 -7.29 5.98
C GLU A 455 -31.78 -7.07 6.02
N VAL A 456 -31.12 -7.30 4.88
CA VAL A 456 -29.68 -7.11 4.69
C VAL A 456 -29.45 -6.01 3.65
N SER A 457 -28.72 -4.98 3.98
CA SER A 457 -28.38 -3.91 3.03
C SER A 457 -27.38 -4.38 2.00
N ILE A 458 -27.50 -3.92 0.75
CA ILE A 458 -26.72 -4.39 -0.41
C ILE A 458 -25.99 -3.22 -1.07
N LEU A 459 -24.70 -3.36 -1.33
CA LEU A 459 -23.95 -2.52 -2.27
C LEU A 459 -23.29 -3.44 -3.31
N GLU A 460 -23.72 -3.39 -4.56
CA GLU A 460 -23.00 -4.05 -5.66
C GLU A 460 -22.08 -3.06 -6.37
N ILE A 461 -20.85 -3.48 -6.67
CA ILE A 461 -19.87 -2.72 -7.48
C ILE A 461 -19.51 -3.57 -8.69
N HIS A 462 -19.86 -3.10 -9.92
CA HIS A 462 -19.78 -3.95 -11.10
C HIS A 462 -19.34 -3.20 -12.36
N GLY A 463 -18.45 -3.82 -13.16
CA GLY A 463 -17.96 -3.31 -14.42
C GLY A 463 -18.91 -3.60 -15.60
N THR A 464 -19.12 -2.62 -16.50
CA THR A 464 -19.98 -2.83 -17.70
C THR A 464 -19.33 -3.72 -18.75
N ASN A 465 -17.98 -3.81 -18.76
CA ASN A 465 -17.20 -4.65 -19.67
C ASN A 465 -16.71 -5.94 -19.00
N ASP A 466 -17.28 -6.29 -17.83
CA ASP A 466 -16.97 -7.57 -17.19
C ASP A 466 -17.31 -8.73 -18.14
N ASN A 467 -16.29 -9.50 -18.49
CA ASN A 467 -16.38 -10.64 -19.42
C ASN A 467 -16.40 -12.01 -18.70
N VAL A 468 -16.32 -12.01 -17.36
CA VAL A 468 -16.44 -13.21 -16.51
C VAL A 468 -17.84 -13.29 -15.91
N THR A 469 -18.30 -12.21 -15.31
CA THR A 469 -19.68 -12.02 -14.81
C THR A 469 -20.33 -10.86 -15.56
N PRO A 470 -20.83 -11.09 -16.79
CA PRO A 470 -21.41 -10.02 -17.60
C PRO A 470 -22.50 -9.22 -16.89
N MET A 471 -22.42 -7.88 -16.96
CA MET A 471 -23.41 -6.96 -16.40
C MET A 471 -24.85 -7.29 -16.84
N ASN A 472 -25.00 -7.84 -18.07
CA ASN A 472 -26.30 -8.22 -18.64
C ASN A 472 -26.81 -9.58 -18.15
N GLY A 473 -26.05 -10.28 -17.30
CA GLY A 473 -26.39 -11.61 -16.81
C GLY A 473 -26.27 -12.72 -17.84
N ASP A 474 -26.47 -13.94 -17.39
CA ASP A 474 -26.61 -15.13 -18.25
C ASP A 474 -27.83 -15.97 -17.86
N PRO A 475 -29.06 -15.54 -18.17
CA PRO A 475 -30.28 -16.26 -17.81
C PRO A 475 -30.44 -17.59 -18.54
N MET A 476 -29.64 -17.83 -19.56
CA MET A 476 -29.66 -19.08 -20.35
C MET A 476 -28.52 -20.03 -19.94
N ASN A 477 -27.66 -19.64 -18.99
CA ASN A 477 -26.51 -20.42 -18.55
C ASN A 477 -25.59 -20.88 -19.70
N ASN A 478 -25.24 -19.94 -20.59
CA ASN A 478 -24.37 -20.23 -21.73
C ASN A 478 -22.93 -20.48 -21.28
N ASP A 479 -22.50 -19.83 -20.20
CA ASP A 479 -21.13 -19.90 -19.65
C ASP A 479 -20.95 -21.07 -18.66
N GLY A 480 -22.06 -21.70 -18.22
CA GLY A 480 -22.04 -22.92 -17.41
C GLY A 480 -21.86 -22.72 -15.90
N TRP A 481 -21.83 -21.45 -15.42
CA TRP A 481 -21.77 -21.15 -13.99
C TRP A 481 -23.09 -21.44 -13.26
N GLY A 482 -24.20 -21.37 -13.97
CA GLY A 482 -25.57 -21.38 -13.49
C GLY A 482 -26.31 -20.14 -14.03
N ALA A 483 -27.63 -20.24 -14.21
CA ALA A 483 -28.41 -19.10 -14.68
C ALA A 483 -28.43 -17.98 -13.65
N TYR A 484 -28.27 -16.72 -14.08
CA TYR A 484 -28.40 -15.52 -13.25
C TYR A 484 -28.97 -14.34 -14.06
N PRO A 485 -29.78 -13.44 -13.44
CA PRO A 485 -30.28 -12.25 -14.09
C PRO A 485 -29.18 -11.22 -14.32
N SER A 486 -29.47 -10.16 -15.07
CA SER A 486 -28.58 -9.00 -15.14
C SER A 486 -28.37 -8.39 -13.76
N ILE A 487 -27.21 -7.75 -13.55
CA ILE A 487 -26.90 -7.07 -12.29
C ILE A 487 -27.99 -6.04 -11.93
N PRO A 488 -28.48 -5.17 -12.86
CA PRO A 488 -29.59 -4.29 -12.54
C PRO A 488 -30.86 -5.02 -12.09
N ASN A 489 -31.18 -6.18 -12.70
CA ASN A 489 -32.35 -6.97 -12.27
C ASN A 489 -32.16 -7.61 -10.88
N THR A 490 -30.93 -7.97 -10.53
CA THR A 490 -30.57 -8.40 -9.17
C THR A 490 -30.82 -7.28 -8.17
N ILE A 491 -30.40 -6.06 -8.49
CA ILE A 491 -30.67 -4.88 -7.66
C ILE A 491 -32.18 -4.62 -7.56
N ASP A 492 -32.92 -4.68 -8.68
CA ASP A 492 -34.38 -4.52 -8.67
C ASP A 492 -35.08 -5.58 -7.81
N TYR A 493 -34.58 -6.82 -7.77
CA TYR A 493 -35.10 -7.86 -6.86
C TYR A 493 -35.03 -7.40 -5.41
N TRP A 494 -33.85 -6.91 -4.93
CA TRP A 494 -33.64 -6.44 -3.56
C TRP A 494 -34.47 -5.18 -3.26
N VAL A 495 -34.49 -4.20 -4.18
CA VAL A 495 -35.29 -2.97 -4.08
C VAL A 495 -36.78 -3.29 -3.91
N ASN A 496 -37.29 -4.21 -4.71
CA ASN A 496 -38.69 -4.62 -4.63
C ASN A 496 -38.99 -5.43 -3.36
N LEU A 497 -38.05 -6.31 -2.94
CA LEU A 497 -38.19 -7.11 -1.74
C LEU A 497 -38.34 -6.24 -0.49
N TYR A 498 -37.56 -5.16 -0.41
CA TYR A 498 -37.58 -4.22 0.71
C TYR A 498 -38.55 -3.03 0.52
N GLY A 499 -39.20 -2.92 -0.64
CA GLY A 499 -40.12 -1.83 -0.91
C GLY A 499 -39.51 -0.45 -0.94
N LEU A 500 -38.22 -0.34 -1.35
CA LEU A 500 -37.49 0.93 -1.41
C LEU A 500 -38.01 1.78 -2.57
N THR A 501 -38.36 3.03 -2.30
CA THR A 501 -39.06 3.90 -3.29
C THR A 501 -38.27 5.14 -3.67
N SER A 502 -37.27 5.53 -2.89
CA SER A 502 -36.43 6.71 -3.16
C SER A 502 -35.16 6.28 -3.89
N LEU A 503 -34.90 6.91 -5.04
CA LEU A 503 -33.67 6.74 -5.81
C LEU A 503 -32.87 8.04 -5.85
N ALA A 504 -31.60 7.97 -5.52
CA ALA A 504 -30.62 9.05 -5.69
C ALA A 504 -29.49 8.56 -6.61
N SER A 505 -29.34 9.19 -7.77
CA SER A 505 -28.29 8.89 -8.73
C SER A 505 -27.23 9.98 -8.73
N SER A 506 -25.95 9.61 -8.82
CA SER A 506 -24.83 10.54 -8.95
C SER A 506 -23.65 9.88 -9.67
N ASN A 507 -22.70 10.71 -10.14
CA ASN A 507 -21.45 10.23 -10.71
C ASN A 507 -20.31 10.53 -9.76
N PHE A 508 -19.33 9.64 -9.71
CA PHE A 508 -18.05 9.93 -9.09
C PHE A 508 -17.20 10.84 -9.98
N PRO A 509 -16.29 11.62 -9.40
CA PRO A 509 -15.27 12.32 -10.19
C PRO A 509 -14.41 11.30 -10.96
N ASN A 510 -14.17 11.56 -12.25
CA ASN A 510 -13.16 10.82 -13.01
C ASN A 510 -11.78 11.38 -12.60
N ILE A 511 -11.12 10.70 -11.66
CA ILE A 511 -9.84 11.12 -11.05
C ILE A 511 -8.69 10.66 -11.95
N ASP A 512 -8.79 9.46 -12.50
CA ASP A 512 -7.86 8.94 -13.48
C ASP A 512 -8.52 8.79 -14.86
N PRO A 513 -8.48 9.82 -15.70
CA PRO A 513 -9.10 9.76 -17.02
C PRO A 513 -8.35 8.81 -17.99
N THR A 514 -7.24 8.20 -17.58
CA THR A 514 -6.43 7.31 -18.41
C THR A 514 -6.79 5.84 -18.25
N ASP A 515 -7.52 5.47 -17.20
CA ASP A 515 -7.97 4.09 -16.95
C ASP A 515 -9.11 3.64 -17.89
N GLY A 516 -9.69 4.57 -18.68
CA GLY A 516 -10.70 4.29 -19.69
C GLY A 516 -12.09 4.01 -19.12
N SER A 517 -12.32 4.28 -17.84
CA SER A 517 -13.59 4.01 -17.16
C SER A 517 -14.12 5.23 -16.40
N THR A 518 -15.38 5.17 -15.98
CA THR A 518 -16.05 6.16 -15.12
C THR A 518 -17.02 5.45 -14.18
N VAL A 519 -17.37 6.09 -13.07
CA VAL A 519 -18.25 5.45 -12.09
C VAL A 519 -19.51 6.26 -11.85
N SER A 520 -20.66 5.58 -11.88
CA SER A 520 -21.95 6.10 -11.44
C SER A 520 -22.49 5.31 -10.25
N SER A 521 -23.37 5.93 -9.48
CA SER A 521 -24.03 5.31 -8.34
C SER A 521 -25.54 5.52 -8.39
N ASP A 522 -26.29 4.44 -8.15
CA ASP A 522 -27.72 4.44 -7.88
C ASP A 522 -27.97 3.93 -6.46
N LYS A 523 -28.60 4.78 -5.62
CA LYS A 523 -28.83 4.51 -4.20
C LYS A 523 -30.32 4.48 -3.92
N TYR A 524 -30.85 3.29 -3.61
CA TYR A 524 -32.25 3.09 -3.26
C TYR A 524 -32.40 3.06 -1.74
N THR A 525 -33.33 3.87 -1.24
CA THR A 525 -33.58 4.05 0.20
C THR A 525 -35.07 4.20 0.48
N GLU A 526 -35.46 4.09 1.75
CA GLU A 526 -36.78 4.45 2.25
C GLU A 526 -36.63 5.20 3.58
N ASN A 527 -37.42 6.27 3.76
CA ASN A 527 -37.32 7.14 4.94
C ASN A 527 -37.66 6.43 6.27
N THR A 528 -38.34 5.31 6.22
CA THR A 528 -38.81 4.55 7.39
C THR A 528 -37.95 3.31 7.70
N SER A 529 -36.99 2.98 6.83
CA SER A 529 -36.10 1.83 6.95
C SER A 529 -34.64 2.28 6.95
N CYS A 530 -33.78 1.57 7.68
CA CYS A 530 -32.33 1.72 7.61
C CYS A 530 -31.71 0.86 6.50
N THR A 531 -32.49 -0.02 5.89
CA THR A 531 -32.06 -0.90 4.81
C THR A 531 -31.91 -0.12 3.51
N GLN A 532 -30.81 -0.33 2.83
CA GLN A 532 -30.44 0.37 1.61
C GLN A 532 -29.94 -0.63 0.58
N VAL A 533 -30.18 -0.33 -0.70
CA VAL A 533 -29.69 -1.10 -1.84
C VAL A 533 -29.04 -0.15 -2.82
N TRP A 534 -27.74 -0.34 -3.06
CA TRP A 534 -26.94 0.53 -3.92
C TRP A 534 -26.30 -0.26 -5.05
N LEU A 535 -26.16 0.39 -6.20
CA LEU A 535 -25.40 -0.10 -7.32
C LEU A 535 -24.36 0.95 -7.71
N TYR A 536 -23.10 0.55 -7.73
CA TYR A 536 -22.04 1.32 -8.35
C TYR A 536 -21.67 0.67 -9.68
N THR A 537 -21.93 1.38 -10.76
CA THR A 537 -21.64 0.94 -12.12
C THR A 537 -20.33 1.55 -12.58
N VAL A 538 -19.34 0.71 -12.85
CA VAL A 538 -18.07 1.09 -13.45
C VAL A 538 -18.20 0.97 -14.96
N ASP A 539 -18.51 2.09 -15.63
CA ASP A 539 -18.67 2.12 -17.08
C ASP A 539 -17.31 2.04 -17.77
N GLY A 540 -17.09 1.00 -18.56
CA GLY A 540 -15.80 0.63 -19.13
C GLY A 540 -14.99 -0.36 -18.28
N GLY A 541 -15.33 -0.55 -17.00
CA GLY A 541 -14.64 -1.45 -16.07
C GLY A 541 -14.83 -2.93 -16.41
N GLY A 542 -13.81 -3.74 -16.12
CA GLY A 542 -13.75 -5.19 -16.32
C GLY A 542 -14.14 -5.99 -15.09
N HIS A 543 -13.57 -7.22 -14.99
CA HIS A 543 -13.72 -8.12 -13.85
C HIS A 543 -12.66 -7.79 -12.80
N ASP A 544 -12.78 -6.65 -12.13
CA ASP A 544 -11.75 -6.02 -11.33
C ASP A 544 -12.24 -5.69 -9.91
N TRP A 545 -11.27 -5.38 -9.04
CA TRP A 545 -11.50 -4.74 -7.75
C TRP A 545 -11.11 -3.27 -7.87
N PRO A 546 -12.05 -2.34 -8.11
CA PRO A 546 -11.75 -0.92 -8.30
C PRO A 546 -10.91 -0.32 -7.17
N GLY A 547 -9.88 0.44 -7.55
CA GLY A 547 -8.89 1.02 -6.64
C GLY A 547 -7.71 0.11 -6.30
N ALA A 548 -7.75 -1.18 -6.70
CA ALA A 548 -6.60 -2.07 -6.68
C ALA A 548 -6.17 -2.48 -8.09
N SER A 549 -7.14 -2.60 -9.02
CA SER A 549 -6.90 -2.79 -10.45
C SER A 549 -8.11 -2.31 -11.26
N GLY A 550 -7.93 -2.05 -12.55
CA GLY A 550 -8.98 -1.54 -13.45
C GLY A 550 -9.32 -0.09 -13.15
N ASN A 551 -10.52 0.19 -12.70
CA ASN A 551 -10.93 1.56 -12.38
C ASN A 551 -10.19 2.11 -11.14
N MET A 552 -9.65 3.33 -11.27
CA MET A 552 -8.91 4.02 -10.21
C MET A 552 -9.65 5.26 -9.66
N ASP A 553 -10.88 5.52 -10.11
CA ASP A 553 -11.70 6.65 -9.64
C ASP A 553 -12.27 6.44 -8.24
N LEU A 554 -12.38 5.20 -7.79
CA LEU A 554 -12.83 4.86 -6.45
C LEU A 554 -12.05 3.65 -5.89
N SER A 555 -12.02 3.52 -4.58
CA SER A 555 -11.61 2.29 -3.90
C SER A 555 -12.82 1.48 -3.48
N ALA A 556 -13.01 0.29 -4.05
CA ALA A 556 -14.13 -0.59 -3.71
C ALA A 556 -14.17 -0.90 -2.21
N SER A 557 -13.01 -1.19 -1.61
CA SER A 557 -12.89 -1.46 -0.17
C SER A 557 -13.35 -0.27 0.68
N ARG A 558 -12.91 0.96 0.34
CA ARG A 558 -13.33 2.16 1.07
C ARG A 558 -14.83 2.43 0.89
N GLN A 559 -15.36 2.23 -0.32
CA GLN A 559 -16.79 2.42 -0.56
C GLN A 559 -17.65 1.37 0.17
N ALA A 560 -17.19 0.12 0.22
CA ALA A 560 -17.83 -0.92 1.02
C ALA A 560 -17.85 -0.54 2.51
N TRP A 561 -16.72 -0.08 3.07
CA TRP A 561 -16.69 0.36 4.46
C TRP A 561 -17.60 1.58 4.71
N LEU A 562 -17.54 2.62 3.89
CA LEU A 562 -18.39 3.81 4.03
C LEU A 562 -19.88 3.46 3.90
N PHE A 563 -20.23 2.45 3.10
CA PHE A 563 -21.58 1.91 3.05
C PHE A 563 -21.96 1.22 4.36
N PHE A 564 -21.10 0.39 4.92
CA PHE A 564 -21.35 -0.30 6.19
C PHE A 564 -21.49 0.66 7.37
N GLU A 565 -20.57 1.62 7.49
CA GLU A 565 -20.51 2.58 8.59
C GLU A 565 -21.77 3.47 8.70
N GLN A 566 -22.34 3.88 7.56
CA GLN A 566 -23.52 4.77 7.56
C GLN A 566 -24.83 4.07 7.86
N LEU A 567 -24.88 2.72 7.88
CA LEU A 567 -26.10 1.99 8.17
C LEU A 567 -26.54 2.27 9.61
N CYS A 568 -27.75 2.72 9.77
CA CYS A 568 -28.29 3.16 11.06
C CYS A 568 -27.98 2.17 12.19
N VAL A 569 -27.36 2.65 13.23
CA VAL A 569 -27.46 2.06 14.55
C VAL A 569 -28.82 2.51 15.06
N ASN A 570 -29.83 1.64 15.03
CA ASN A 570 -31.25 1.86 15.40
C ASN A 570 -31.63 3.33 15.68
N PRO A 571 -32.58 3.95 14.99
CA PRO A 571 -33.01 5.30 15.31
C PRO A 571 -33.67 5.30 16.68
N VAL A 572 -32.91 5.40 17.75
CA VAL A 572 -33.41 5.87 19.03
C VAL A 572 -33.77 7.33 18.76
N GLY A 573 -35.04 7.55 18.40
CA GLY A 573 -35.72 8.81 18.19
C GLY A 573 -34.82 9.96 17.80
N ILE A 574 -34.86 10.40 16.54
CA ILE A 574 -34.24 11.65 16.10
C ILE A 574 -34.80 12.75 17.01
N VAL A 575 -34.07 13.10 18.06
CA VAL A 575 -34.09 14.46 18.52
C VAL A 575 -33.33 15.21 17.43
N GLU A 576 -34.06 15.93 16.55
CA GLU A 576 -33.46 17.02 15.81
C GLU A 576 -32.74 17.90 16.82
N VAL A 577 -31.48 17.61 17.07
CA VAL A 577 -30.59 18.61 17.62
C VAL A 577 -30.37 19.56 16.46
N ASN A 578 -31.18 20.60 16.48
CA ASN A 578 -30.95 21.80 15.69
C ASN A 578 -29.58 22.34 16.11
N SER A 579 -28.51 21.72 15.59
CA SER A 579 -27.15 22.15 15.81
C SER A 579 -26.84 23.35 14.92
N ASN A 580 -27.47 24.48 15.22
CA ASN A 580 -26.80 25.77 15.04
C ASN A 580 -25.68 25.87 16.09
N ILE A 581 -24.79 24.89 16.13
CA ILE A 581 -23.47 25.10 16.73
C ILE A 581 -22.70 25.79 15.61
N GLU A 582 -22.63 27.12 15.67
CA GLU A 582 -21.68 27.90 14.90
C GLU A 582 -20.30 27.26 15.17
N ARG A 583 -19.77 26.51 14.18
CA ARG A 583 -18.43 25.97 14.32
C ARG A 583 -17.46 27.15 14.50
N GLN A 584 -16.75 27.16 15.59
CA GLN A 584 -15.79 28.21 15.89
C GLN A 584 -14.41 27.82 15.33
N LEU A 585 -13.78 28.76 14.65
CA LEU A 585 -12.39 28.62 14.22
C LEU A 585 -11.50 28.60 15.47
N LEU A 586 -10.76 27.50 15.67
CA LEU A 586 -9.85 27.33 16.80
C LEU A 586 -8.47 27.89 16.50
N ARG A 587 -7.93 27.60 15.31
CA ARG A 587 -6.62 28.09 14.90
C ARG A 587 -6.45 28.07 13.38
N ILE A 588 -5.48 28.85 12.90
CA ILE A 588 -4.99 28.86 11.53
C ILE A 588 -3.52 28.44 11.57
N THR A 589 -3.12 27.50 10.69
CA THR A 589 -1.72 27.10 10.56
C THR A 589 -1.25 27.20 9.11
N ASP A 590 0.05 27.34 8.92
CA ASP A 590 0.68 27.16 7.62
C ASP A 590 0.73 25.65 7.23
N LEU A 591 1.23 25.33 6.03
CA LEU A 591 1.29 23.95 5.51
C LEU A 591 2.22 23.02 6.31
N ILE A 592 3.08 23.57 7.16
CA ILE A 592 3.97 22.79 8.03
C ILE A 592 3.49 22.80 9.51
N GLY A 593 2.24 23.22 9.75
CA GLY A 593 1.58 23.12 11.05
C GLY A 593 1.92 24.23 12.05
N ARG A 594 2.66 25.27 11.66
CA ARG A 594 2.93 26.42 12.55
C ARG A 594 1.73 27.33 12.59
N GLU A 595 1.33 27.74 13.80
CA GLU A 595 0.25 28.71 13.99
C GLU A 595 0.61 30.05 13.36
N THR A 596 -0.32 30.62 12.57
CA THR A 596 -0.12 31.88 11.86
C THR A 596 -1.41 32.70 11.86
N GLU A 597 -1.27 33.99 11.61
CA GLU A 597 -2.43 34.84 11.35
C GLU A 597 -2.91 34.68 9.91
N PHE A 598 -4.14 35.13 9.66
CA PHE A 598 -4.70 35.14 8.31
C PHE A 598 -3.81 35.92 7.35
N GLU A 599 -3.43 35.32 6.24
CA GLU A 599 -2.64 35.93 5.18
C GLU A 599 -3.30 35.68 3.81
N LYS A 600 -3.53 36.75 3.05
CA LYS A 600 -4.20 36.73 1.75
C LYS A 600 -3.28 36.15 0.68
N GLY A 601 -3.80 35.28 -0.16
CA GLY A 601 -3.05 34.65 -1.27
C GLY A 601 -2.15 33.48 -0.87
N VAL A 602 -2.14 33.12 0.42
CA VAL A 602 -1.37 31.99 0.94
C VAL A 602 -2.30 30.82 1.28
N ILE A 603 -1.85 29.60 1.05
CA ILE A 603 -2.59 28.40 1.45
C ILE A 603 -2.45 28.23 2.97
N LEU A 604 -3.58 28.26 3.68
CA LEU A 604 -3.64 28.09 5.12
C LEU A 604 -4.58 26.94 5.49
N ILE A 605 -4.30 26.31 6.63
CA ILE A 605 -5.11 25.24 7.21
C ILE A 605 -5.91 25.83 8.38
N TYR A 606 -7.24 25.74 8.28
CA TYR A 606 -8.20 26.21 9.28
C TYR A 606 -8.72 25.02 10.06
N GLN A 607 -8.55 25.00 11.38
CA GLN A 607 -9.06 23.97 12.28
C GLN A 607 -10.21 24.53 13.12
N TYR A 608 -11.33 23.79 13.17
CA TYR A 608 -12.56 24.22 13.83
C TYR A 608 -12.86 23.40 15.09
N SER A 609 -13.79 23.92 15.92
CA SER A 609 -14.18 23.33 17.21
C SER A 609 -14.90 21.97 17.09
N ASP A 610 -15.40 21.63 15.92
CA ASP A 610 -16.01 20.34 15.59
C ASP A 610 -15.00 19.27 15.14
N GLY A 611 -13.69 19.60 15.17
CA GLY A 611 -12.60 18.74 14.71
C GLY A 611 -12.35 18.80 13.21
N SER A 612 -13.19 19.49 12.44
CA SER A 612 -13.00 19.62 10.99
C SER A 612 -11.79 20.50 10.66
N VAL A 613 -11.14 20.18 9.53
CA VAL A 613 -9.98 20.89 9.00
C VAL A 613 -10.27 21.31 7.56
N GLU A 614 -10.04 22.57 7.24
CA GLU A 614 -10.20 23.09 5.89
C GLU A 614 -8.90 23.71 5.37
N LYS A 615 -8.51 23.38 4.14
CA LYS A 615 -7.41 24.02 3.43
C LYS A 615 -7.99 25.12 2.55
N LYS A 616 -7.61 26.38 2.82
CA LYS A 616 -8.15 27.55 2.11
C LYS A 616 -7.06 28.45 1.54
N VAL A 617 -7.34 29.02 0.36
CA VAL A 617 -6.67 30.20 -0.17
C VAL A 617 -7.74 31.26 -0.32
N VAL A 618 -7.58 32.38 0.39
CA VAL A 618 -8.49 33.51 0.22
C VAL A 618 -7.85 34.49 -0.77
N LEU A 619 -8.44 34.62 -1.93
CA LEU A 619 -7.90 35.44 -3.02
C LEU A 619 -8.42 36.87 -3.00
N ASP A 620 -9.66 37.15 -2.53
CA ASP A 620 -10.28 38.50 -2.39
C ASP A 620 -11.30 38.59 -1.26
#